data_42764e7e3a837c0c00ea0143a6539b26
#
_entry.id   42764e7e3a837c0c00ea0143a6539b26
#
_cell.length_a   1.000
_cell.length_b   1.000
_cell.length_c   1.000
_cell.angle_alpha   90.00
_cell.angle_beta   90.00
_cell.angle_gamma   90.00
#
_symmetry.space_group_name_H-M   'P 1'
#
loop_
_entity.id
_entity.type
_entity.pdbx_description
1 polymer ?
#
loop_
_entity_poly.entity_id
_entity_poly.type
_entity_poly.pdbx_seq_one_letter_code
_entity_poly.pdbx_strand_id
1 'polypeptide(L)'
;MNLFEYVKQHVSLLDVVREYVALKPAGSYWKGFSPFKHEKTASFTVSPHKGIYYCFSTGNGGDVIDFVSKMENCSPLEAVDHLVKRYGIDVPAGIRSTSGSEKSGISSATHAATCTVFAQWCAQQLSKNDLAARYVQERGIAPAMVTKCMLGYCPSSKYVEPFLAYARQNGILTEEALRAHVVAEGKYGLYLPFEERIIFPIHNHMGSICGFGGRVFKPGDDRPKYYNSQDHEKFNKKQILFGFYAAKKAIQATGFAYLVEGYTDCIAMVQAGYENCVATLGTACTGEHLVTLARHAKQLFVAYDGDEAGQNAIMRLAGLCWEYNLELLVLRFPSAEDPASYVAKYKTIDPVKEQAQPILQFFIQRTTHNFFIKSVQEKLASIRAILELLHTLHDPAPARSAYATGCDCL
;
A
#
# COMPACT_ATOMS: atom_id res chain seq x y z
N MET A 1 32.88 9.16 -11.15
CA MET A 1 31.90 9.14 -10.05
C MET A 1 30.62 8.55 -10.60
N ASN A 2 30.04 7.54 -9.94
CA ASN A 2 28.77 6.95 -10.35
C ASN A 2 27.58 7.70 -9.69
N LEU A 3 26.36 7.43 -10.16
CA LEU A 3 25.15 8.10 -9.66
C LEU A 3 24.94 7.91 -8.15
N PHE A 4 25.24 6.73 -7.62
CA PHE A 4 25.12 6.44 -6.19
C PHE A 4 26.06 7.32 -5.34
N GLU A 5 27.31 7.41 -5.74
CA GLU A 5 28.29 8.27 -5.07
C GLU A 5 27.90 9.75 -5.17
N TYR A 6 27.39 10.15 -6.35
CA TYR A 6 26.94 11.52 -6.55
C TYR A 6 25.79 11.88 -5.59
N VAL A 7 24.78 11.03 -5.47
CA VAL A 7 23.63 11.25 -4.56
C VAL A 7 24.08 11.28 -3.10
N LYS A 8 24.97 10.36 -2.68
CA LYS A 8 25.52 10.35 -1.30
C LYS A 8 26.24 11.64 -0.92
N GLN A 9 26.86 12.32 -1.89
CA GLN A 9 27.55 13.59 -1.65
C GLN A 9 26.61 14.80 -1.59
N HIS A 10 25.44 14.72 -2.25
CA HIS A 10 24.51 15.85 -2.37
C HIS A 10 23.30 15.74 -1.46
N VAL A 11 23.08 14.59 -0.80
CA VAL A 11 21.96 14.37 0.12
C VAL A 11 22.46 14.13 1.53
N SER A 12 21.99 14.95 2.46
CA SER A 12 22.29 14.78 3.87
C SER A 12 21.50 13.60 4.45
N LEU A 13 22.22 12.56 4.91
CA LEU A 13 21.57 11.43 5.62
C LEU A 13 20.75 11.91 6.82
N LEU A 14 21.25 12.88 7.59
CA LEU A 14 20.58 13.39 8.77
C LEU A 14 19.22 14.02 8.42
N ASP A 15 19.17 14.81 7.35
CA ASP A 15 17.95 15.49 6.93
C ASP A 15 16.91 14.48 6.43
N VAL A 16 17.36 13.50 5.65
CA VAL A 16 16.49 12.38 5.21
C VAL A 16 15.95 11.61 6.41
N VAL A 17 16.81 11.22 7.36
CA VAL A 17 16.37 10.42 8.51
C VAL A 17 15.40 11.17 9.41
N ARG A 18 15.55 12.48 9.58
CA ARG A 18 14.65 13.32 10.37
C ARG A 18 13.20 13.33 9.88
N GLU A 19 12.99 13.02 8.62
CA GLU A 19 11.64 12.90 8.07
C GLU A 19 10.89 11.64 8.56
N TYR A 20 11.65 10.64 9.05
CA TYR A 20 11.12 9.35 9.50
C TYR A 20 11.27 9.14 11.01
N VAL A 21 12.28 9.74 11.62
CA VAL A 21 12.68 9.48 13.00
C VAL A 21 12.93 10.78 13.76
N ALA A 22 12.29 10.90 14.92
CA ALA A 22 12.61 11.98 15.86
C ALA A 22 13.99 11.73 16.46
N LEU A 23 14.97 12.53 16.08
CA LEU A 23 16.35 12.43 16.52
C LEU A 23 16.71 13.51 17.54
N LYS A 24 17.50 13.12 18.56
CA LYS A 24 18.09 14.03 19.55
C LYS A 24 19.62 14.02 19.41
N PRO A 25 20.31 15.16 19.56
CA PRO A 25 21.77 15.19 19.51
C PRO A 25 22.35 14.41 20.70
N ALA A 26 23.43 13.65 20.45
CA ALA A 26 24.15 12.85 21.42
C ALA A 26 25.66 12.90 21.12
N GLY A 27 26.30 14.01 21.48
CA GLY A 27 27.71 14.28 21.12
C GLY A 27 27.89 14.47 19.62
N SER A 28 28.77 13.66 18.99
CA SER A 28 29.01 13.65 17.53
C SER A 28 27.98 12.88 16.73
N TYR A 29 27.00 12.27 17.39
CA TYR A 29 25.94 11.45 16.80
C TYR A 29 24.57 12.05 17.07
N TRP A 30 23.59 11.56 16.30
CA TRP A 30 22.17 11.76 16.59
C TRP A 30 21.57 10.42 16.98
N LYS A 31 20.67 10.41 17.97
CA LYS A 31 20.08 9.19 18.51
C LYS A 31 18.56 9.27 18.53
N GLY A 32 17.90 8.17 18.19
CA GLY A 32 16.44 8.04 18.20
C GLY A 32 16.00 6.61 18.44
N PHE A 33 14.68 6.40 18.41
CA PHE A 33 14.11 5.06 18.41
C PHE A 33 14.27 4.43 17.03
N SER A 34 14.37 3.09 16.99
CA SER A 34 14.48 2.35 15.73
C SER A 34 13.26 2.56 14.84
N PRO A 35 13.45 2.96 13.55
CA PRO A 35 12.35 2.97 12.59
C PRO A 35 12.04 1.57 12.05
N PHE A 36 12.86 0.57 12.38
CA PHE A 36 12.76 -0.79 11.86
C PHE A 36 12.05 -1.75 12.82
N LYS A 37 11.95 -1.37 14.10
CA LYS A 37 11.25 -2.15 15.11
C LYS A 37 10.84 -1.27 16.28
N HIS A 38 9.76 -1.64 16.95
CA HIS A 38 9.37 -0.97 18.20
C HIS A 38 10.34 -1.29 19.33
N GLU A 39 10.71 -0.27 20.13
CA GLU A 39 11.63 -0.41 21.25
C GLU A 39 11.33 0.62 22.33
N LYS A 40 11.68 0.27 23.59
CA LYS A 40 11.51 1.17 24.75
C LYS A 40 12.72 2.08 24.99
N THR A 41 13.89 1.73 24.42
CA THR A 41 15.13 2.48 24.57
C THR A 41 15.68 2.81 23.19
N ALA A 42 16.09 4.07 23.00
CA ALA A 42 16.62 4.52 21.73
C ALA A 42 17.91 3.75 21.35
N SER A 43 17.89 3.06 20.23
CA SER A 43 19.02 2.25 19.73
C SER A 43 19.48 2.65 18.31
N PHE A 44 18.77 3.58 17.68
CA PHE A 44 19.10 4.05 16.34
C PHE A 44 20.02 5.26 16.41
N THR A 45 21.13 5.21 15.69
CA THR A 45 22.13 6.27 15.67
C THR A 45 22.45 6.72 14.25
N VAL A 46 22.68 8.02 14.08
CA VAL A 46 23.12 8.62 12.81
C VAL A 46 24.40 9.38 13.05
N SER A 47 25.41 9.12 12.22
CA SER A 47 26.67 9.87 12.18
C SER A 47 26.69 10.77 10.93
N PRO A 48 26.39 12.06 11.04
CA PRO A 48 26.38 12.95 9.87
C PRO A 48 27.75 13.04 9.19
N HIS A 49 28.82 13.08 9.97
CA HIS A 49 30.19 13.18 9.44
C HIS A 49 30.63 11.96 8.63
N LYS A 50 30.14 10.78 9.02
CA LYS A 50 30.43 9.52 8.30
C LYS A 50 29.41 9.21 7.21
N GLY A 51 28.28 9.92 7.17
CA GLY A 51 27.17 9.64 6.25
C GLY A 51 26.52 8.25 6.47
N ILE A 52 26.58 7.72 7.70
CA ILE A 52 26.06 6.37 8.02
C ILE A 52 25.10 6.40 9.20
N TYR A 53 24.14 5.47 9.18
CA TYR A 53 23.33 5.14 10.34
C TYR A 53 23.62 3.73 10.83
N TYR A 54 23.27 3.46 12.09
CA TYR A 54 23.31 2.13 12.66
C TYR A 54 22.21 1.96 13.70
N CYS A 55 21.50 0.84 13.65
CA CYS A 55 20.46 0.45 14.60
C CYS A 55 20.94 -0.75 15.41
N PHE A 56 21.28 -0.52 16.68
CA PHE A 56 21.83 -1.56 17.56
C PHE A 56 20.82 -2.67 17.88
N SER A 57 19.52 -2.39 17.86
CA SER A 57 18.49 -3.37 18.19
C SER A 57 18.16 -4.34 17.04
N THR A 58 18.47 -3.97 15.80
CA THR A 58 18.17 -4.78 14.60
C THR A 58 19.40 -5.19 13.82
N GLY A 59 20.60 -4.64 14.15
CA GLY A 59 21.81 -4.81 13.37
C GLY A 59 21.81 -4.10 12.00
N ASN A 60 20.76 -3.35 11.68
CA ASN A 60 20.67 -2.62 10.42
C ASN A 60 21.59 -1.41 10.41
N GLY A 61 22.37 -1.26 9.36
CA GLY A 61 23.23 -0.10 9.13
C GLY A 61 23.37 0.18 7.63
N GLY A 62 23.92 1.34 7.30
CA GLY A 62 24.17 1.72 5.91
C GLY A 62 24.22 3.23 5.71
N ASP A 63 24.18 3.66 4.46
CA ASP A 63 24.15 5.07 4.05
C ASP A 63 22.72 5.58 3.79
N VAL A 64 22.61 6.75 3.17
CA VAL A 64 21.30 7.37 2.86
C VAL A 64 20.48 6.54 1.88
N ILE A 65 21.12 5.86 0.94
CA ILE A 65 20.43 5.02 -0.05
C ILE A 65 19.91 3.74 0.62
N ASP A 66 20.75 3.09 1.44
CA ASP A 66 20.35 1.92 2.23
C ASP A 66 19.20 2.25 3.18
N PHE A 67 19.24 3.43 3.79
CA PHE A 67 18.17 3.89 4.68
C PHE A 67 16.84 4.03 3.92
N VAL A 68 16.83 4.77 2.82
CA VAL A 68 15.62 4.97 2.02
C VAL A 68 15.12 3.65 1.42
N SER A 69 16.02 2.80 0.91
CA SER A 69 15.66 1.47 0.40
C SER A 69 14.89 0.64 1.43
N LYS A 70 15.35 0.65 2.68
CA LYS A 70 14.70 -0.09 3.77
C LYS A 70 13.42 0.56 4.26
N MET A 71 13.38 1.90 4.32
CA MET A 71 12.19 2.62 4.79
C MET A 71 11.06 2.55 3.77
N GLU A 72 11.38 2.68 2.48
CA GLU A 72 10.40 2.70 1.39
C GLU A 72 10.20 1.31 0.76
N ASN A 73 10.90 0.28 1.26
CA ASN A 73 10.87 -1.08 0.73
C ASN A 73 11.08 -1.13 -0.79
N CYS A 74 12.15 -0.50 -1.25
CA CYS A 74 12.49 -0.34 -2.66
C CYS A 74 13.94 -0.74 -2.94
N SER A 75 14.28 -0.95 -4.22
CA SER A 75 15.66 -1.22 -4.62
C SER A 75 16.56 0.00 -4.38
N PRO A 76 17.88 -0.17 -4.24
CA PRO A 76 18.82 0.94 -4.11
C PRO A 76 18.74 1.94 -5.28
N LEU A 77 18.47 1.47 -6.49
CA LEU A 77 18.33 2.34 -7.67
C LEU A 77 17.05 3.21 -7.56
N GLU A 78 15.94 2.62 -7.15
CA GLU A 78 14.70 3.36 -6.91
C GLU A 78 14.88 4.39 -5.78
N ALA A 79 15.61 4.05 -4.72
CA ALA A 79 15.93 4.98 -3.64
C ALA A 79 16.75 6.17 -4.16
N VAL A 80 17.73 5.93 -5.03
CA VAL A 80 18.49 7.00 -5.70
C VAL A 80 17.61 7.90 -6.55
N ASP A 81 16.75 7.34 -7.40
CA ASP A 81 15.81 8.10 -8.23
C ASP A 81 14.85 8.94 -7.37
N HIS A 82 14.40 8.38 -6.26
CA HIS A 82 13.56 9.10 -5.30
C HIS A 82 14.30 10.30 -4.70
N LEU A 83 15.50 10.07 -4.19
CA LEU A 83 16.31 11.13 -3.59
C LEU A 83 16.61 12.25 -4.59
N VAL A 84 16.97 11.90 -5.84
CA VAL A 84 17.19 12.86 -6.92
C VAL A 84 15.97 13.73 -7.15
N LYS A 85 14.79 13.13 -7.31
CA LYS A 85 13.53 13.86 -7.53
C LYS A 85 13.12 14.70 -6.32
N ARG A 86 13.22 14.13 -5.11
CA ARG A 86 12.76 14.76 -3.88
C ARG A 86 13.58 15.99 -3.50
N TYR A 87 14.90 15.89 -3.66
CA TYR A 87 15.84 16.96 -3.31
C TYR A 87 16.22 17.85 -4.50
N GLY A 88 15.60 17.60 -5.68
CA GLY A 88 15.84 18.42 -6.89
C GLY A 88 17.30 18.41 -7.32
N ILE A 89 17.99 17.25 -7.24
CA ILE A 89 19.40 17.14 -7.56
C ILE A 89 19.58 17.19 -9.07
N ASP A 90 20.33 18.18 -9.55
CA ASP A 90 20.71 18.25 -10.96
C ASP A 90 21.86 17.27 -11.24
N VAL A 91 21.52 16.14 -11.90
CA VAL A 91 22.49 15.09 -12.22
C VAL A 91 23.15 15.40 -13.57
N PRO A 92 24.47 15.66 -13.62
CA PRO A 92 25.19 15.94 -14.87
C PRO A 92 25.07 14.78 -15.86
N ALA A 93 24.87 15.10 -17.15
CA ALA A 93 24.68 14.11 -18.23
C ALA A 93 25.82 13.07 -18.39
N GLY A 94 26.97 13.31 -17.78
CA GLY A 94 28.11 12.37 -17.79
C GLY A 94 28.14 11.37 -16.64
N ILE A 95 27.22 11.46 -15.67
CA ILE A 95 27.14 10.53 -14.54
C ILE A 95 26.25 9.35 -14.95
N ARG A 96 26.89 8.22 -15.29
CA ARG A 96 26.19 6.99 -15.66
C ARG A 96 25.54 6.37 -14.42
N SER A 97 24.26 6.04 -14.53
CA SER A 97 23.66 5.00 -13.68
C SER A 97 24.45 3.70 -13.95
N THR A 98 25.14 3.17 -12.96
CA THR A 98 25.65 1.79 -13.03
C THR A 98 24.41 0.91 -12.99
N SER A 99 23.93 0.52 -14.16
CA SER A 99 23.01 -0.60 -14.30
C SER A 99 23.76 -1.83 -13.80
N GLY A 100 23.60 -2.13 -12.50
CA GLY A 100 23.90 -3.47 -12.01
C GLY A 100 23.11 -4.42 -12.92
N SER A 101 23.73 -5.50 -13.34
CA SER A 101 23.14 -6.52 -14.22
C SER A 101 21.76 -6.94 -13.68
N GLU A 102 20.69 -6.29 -14.14
CA GLU A 102 19.33 -6.77 -13.93
C GLU A 102 19.23 -8.08 -14.71
N LYS A 103 19.07 -9.17 -13.96
CA LYS A 103 18.71 -10.47 -14.54
C LYS A 103 17.44 -10.27 -15.36
N SER A 104 17.53 -10.27 -16.68
CA SER A 104 16.47 -10.40 -17.71
C SER A 104 15.08 -9.75 -17.48
N GLY A 105 14.92 -8.80 -16.58
CA GLY A 105 13.66 -8.12 -16.26
C GLY A 105 13.55 -6.70 -16.83
N ILE A 106 12.34 -6.13 -16.81
CA ILE A 106 12.12 -4.70 -17.11
C ILE A 106 12.66 -3.84 -15.93
N SER A 107 13.32 -2.71 -16.23
CA SER A 107 13.77 -1.80 -15.17
C SER A 107 12.59 -1.18 -14.42
N SER A 108 12.76 -0.83 -13.14
CA SER A 108 11.69 -0.21 -12.35
C SER A 108 11.24 1.13 -12.96
N ALA A 109 12.16 1.90 -13.53
CA ALA A 109 11.84 3.15 -14.22
C ALA A 109 11.01 2.91 -15.49
N THR A 110 11.40 1.94 -16.31
CA THR A 110 10.67 1.56 -17.53
C THR A 110 9.30 0.98 -17.19
N HIS A 111 9.21 0.12 -16.18
CA HIS A 111 7.93 -0.42 -15.71
C HIS A 111 6.98 0.71 -15.27
N ALA A 112 7.44 1.63 -14.43
CA ALA A 112 6.65 2.77 -13.95
C ALA A 112 6.23 3.70 -15.11
N ALA A 113 7.12 3.95 -16.08
CA ALA A 113 6.81 4.73 -17.28
C ALA A 113 5.71 4.05 -18.11
N THR A 114 5.84 2.74 -18.35
CA THR A 114 4.84 1.94 -19.08
C THR A 114 3.47 1.96 -18.38
N CYS A 115 3.45 1.73 -17.07
CA CYS A 115 2.20 1.81 -16.29
C CYS A 115 1.59 3.22 -16.33
N THR A 116 2.42 4.27 -16.29
CA THR A 116 1.94 5.67 -16.38
C THR A 116 1.30 5.94 -17.74
N VAL A 117 1.93 5.51 -18.83
CA VAL A 117 1.39 5.66 -20.20
C VAL A 117 0.07 4.90 -20.35
N PHE A 118 -0.04 3.68 -19.79
CA PHE A 118 -1.29 2.94 -19.81
C PHE A 118 -2.39 3.63 -18.98
N ALA A 119 -2.08 4.14 -17.79
CA ALA A 119 -3.03 4.89 -16.97
C ALA A 119 -3.55 6.14 -17.69
N GLN A 120 -2.66 6.92 -18.32
CA GLN A 120 -3.02 8.10 -19.09
C GLN A 120 -3.92 7.76 -20.28
N TRP A 121 -3.60 6.69 -20.99
CA TRP A 121 -4.44 6.22 -22.09
C TRP A 121 -5.84 5.81 -21.60
N CYS A 122 -5.93 5.02 -20.52
CA CYS A 122 -7.19 4.64 -19.91
C CYS A 122 -8.01 5.85 -19.42
N ALA A 123 -7.37 6.87 -18.86
CA ALA A 123 -8.03 8.11 -18.46
C ALA A 123 -8.64 8.83 -19.66
N GLN A 124 -7.94 8.89 -20.80
CA GLN A 124 -8.51 9.42 -22.04
C GLN A 124 -9.69 8.59 -22.58
N GLN A 125 -9.64 7.25 -22.43
CA GLN A 125 -10.76 6.39 -22.83
C GLN A 125 -11.99 6.58 -21.93
N LEU A 126 -11.80 6.86 -20.64
CA LEU A 126 -12.91 7.14 -19.72
C LEU A 126 -13.72 8.37 -20.17
N SER A 127 -13.07 9.43 -20.60
CA SER A 127 -13.75 10.65 -21.08
C SER A 127 -14.48 10.46 -22.41
N LYS A 128 -14.16 9.39 -23.16
CA LYS A 128 -14.79 9.04 -24.45
C LYS A 128 -15.89 7.98 -24.33
N ASN A 129 -16.13 7.44 -23.13
CA ASN A 129 -17.11 6.40 -22.90
C ASN A 129 -18.16 6.85 -21.89
N ASP A 130 -19.33 7.26 -22.38
CA ASP A 130 -20.42 7.80 -21.57
C ASP A 130 -20.93 6.82 -20.51
N LEU A 131 -20.96 5.51 -20.82
CA LEU A 131 -21.41 4.48 -19.86
C LEU A 131 -20.42 4.35 -18.69
N ALA A 132 -19.12 4.32 -18.99
CA ALA A 132 -18.09 4.26 -17.98
C ALA A 132 -18.05 5.54 -17.12
N ALA A 133 -18.14 6.70 -17.76
CA ALA A 133 -18.18 8.01 -17.07
C ALA A 133 -19.41 8.11 -16.16
N ARG A 134 -20.59 7.74 -16.65
CA ARG A 134 -21.84 7.70 -15.87
C ARG A 134 -21.72 6.78 -14.68
N TYR A 135 -21.17 5.57 -14.86
CA TYR A 135 -20.98 4.64 -13.77
C TYR A 135 -20.10 5.22 -12.65
N VAL A 136 -18.98 5.88 -12.99
CA VAL A 136 -18.11 6.54 -12.02
C VAL A 136 -18.86 7.63 -11.25
N GLN A 137 -19.68 8.41 -11.95
CA GLN A 137 -20.53 9.45 -11.34
C GLN A 137 -21.61 8.85 -10.42
N GLU A 138 -22.30 7.77 -10.84
CA GLU A 138 -23.30 7.05 -10.04
C GLU A 138 -22.71 6.45 -8.77
N ARG A 139 -21.40 6.12 -8.77
CA ARG A 139 -20.65 5.72 -7.58
C ARG A 139 -20.28 6.88 -6.67
N GLY A 140 -20.72 8.10 -6.98
CA GLY A 140 -20.47 9.28 -6.16
C GLY A 140 -19.03 9.81 -6.23
N ILE A 141 -18.24 9.38 -7.21
CA ILE A 141 -16.84 9.82 -7.36
C ILE A 141 -16.85 11.15 -8.13
N ALA A 142 -16.43 12.22 -7.45
CA ALA A 142 -16.38 13.56 -8.05
C ALA A 142 -15.30 13.67 -9.14
N PRO A 143 -15.47 14.54 -10.15
CA PRO A 143 -14.49 14.73 -11.23
C PRO A 143 -13.07 15.07 -10.72
N ALA A 144 -12.97 15.83 -9.65
CA ALA A 144 -11.69 16.13 -9.02
C ALA A 144 -10.98 14.87 -8.50
N MET A 145 -11.74 13.90 -7.96
CA MET A 145 -11.20 12.62 -7.51
C MET A 145 -10.85 11.70 -8.68
N VAL A 146 -11.62 11.71 -9.76
CA VAL A 146 -11.28 11.00 -11.00
C VAL A 146 -9.89 11.43 -11.48
N THR A 147 -9.65 12.75 -11.51
CA THR A 147 -8.34 13.30 -11.91
C THR A 147 -7.25 13.01 -10.87
N LYS A 148 -7.51 13.22 -9.58
CA LYS A 148 -6.55 12.98 -8.48
C LYS A 148 -6.07 11.53 -8.43
N CYS A 149 -6.99 10.57 -8.62
CA CYS A 149 -6.70 9.13 -8.61
C CYS A 149 -6.33 8.59 -10.00
N MET A 150 -6.34 9.43 -11.04
CA MET A 150 -6.08 9.04 -12.43
C MET A 150 -6.95 7.85 -12.88
N LEU A 151 -8.25 7.88 -12.50
CA LEU A 151 -9.17 6.81 -12.87
C LEU A 151 -9.35 6.77 -14.39
N GLY A 152 -9.44 5.55 -14.93
CA GLY A 152 -9.54 5.33 -16.36
C GLY A 152 -10.57 4.26 -16.72
N TYR A 153 -10.73 4.04 -18.00
CA TYR A 153 -11.48 2.93 -18.58
C TYR A 153 -10.61 2.20 -19.60
N CYS A 154 -10.48 0.92 -19.45
CA CYS A 154 -9.81 0.08 -20.45
C CYS A 154 -10.88 -0.48 -21.39
N PRO A 155 -10.87 -0.13 -22.70
CA PRO A 155 -11.81 -0.67 -23.67
C PRO A 155 -11.51 -2.13 -24.00
N SER A 156 -12.34 -2.75 -24.86
CA SER A 156 -12.15 -4.14 -25.26
C SER A 156 -10.80 -4.37 -25.97
N SER A 157 -10.38 -5.62 -26.03
CA SER A 157 -9.09 -6.01 -26.63
C SER A 157 -8.98 -5.69 -28.13
N LYS A 158 -10.06 -5.31 -28.81
CA LYS A 158 -10.01 -4.72 -30.17
C LYS A 158 -9.16 -3.44 -30.22
N TYR A 159 -8.95 -2.78 -29.09
CA TYR A 159 -8.16 -1.56 -28.95
C TYR A 159 -6.69 -1.81 -28.54
N VAL A 160 -6.22 -3.06 -28.58
CA VAL A 160 -4.81 -3.36 -28.26
C VAL A 160 -3.85 -2.64 -29.20
N GLU A 161 -4.07 -2.68 -30.52
CA GLU A 161 -3.24 -1.96 -31.48
C GLU A 161 -3.29 -0.44 -31.34
N PRO A 162 -4.47 0.22 -31.19
CA PRO A 162 -4.55 1.62 -30.80
C PRO A 162 -3.76 1.97 -29.53
N PHE A 163 -3.82 1.13 -28.51
CA PHE A 163 -3.00 1.32 -27.29
C PHE A 163 -1.50 1.21 -27.60
N LEU A 164 -1.07 0.17 -28.32
CA LEU A 164 0.33 -0.03 -28.68
C LEU A 164 0.88 1.11 -29.57
N ALA A 165 0.04 1.66 -30.46
CA ALA A 165 0.41 2.85 -31.23
C ALA A 165 0.61 4.08 -30.32
N TYR A 166 -0.29 4.30 -29.35
CA TYR A 166 -0.16 5.36 -28.35
C TYR A 166 1.09 5.14 -27.47
N ALA A 167 1.34 3.92 -27.02
CA ALA A 167 2.51 3.57 -26.22
C ALA A 167 3.82 3.87 -26.95
N ARG A 168 3.93 3.48 -28.24
CA ARG A 168 5.10 3.77 -29.09
C ARG A 168 5.34 5.26 -29.27
N GLN A 169 4.29 6.07 -29.45
CA GLN A 169 4.39 7.53 -29.52
C GLN A 169 4.94 8.15 -28.22
N ASN A 170 4.75 7.46 -27.07
CA ASN A 170 5.27 7.85 -25.77
C ASN A 170 6.57 7.11 -25.39
N GLY A 171 7.25 6.50 -26.36
CA GLY A 171 8.57 5.86 -26.18
C GLY A 171 8.52 4.49 -25.51
N ILE A 172 7.35 3.83 -25.41
CA ILE A 172 7.17 2.50 -24.83
C ILE A 172 7.11 1.45 -25.93
N LEU A 173 7.95 0.42 -25.82
CA LEU A 173 7.98 -0.71 -26.74
C LEU A 173 6.88 -1.75 -26.39
N THR A 174 6.46 -2.52 -27.37
CA THR A 174 5.48 -3.61 -27.17
C THR A 174 5.95 -4.62 -26.13
N GLU A 175 7.24 -4.97 -26.13
CA GLU A 175 7.82 -5.87 -25.12
C GLU A 175 7.75 -5.32 -23.70
N GLU A 176 7.90 -4.01 -23.55
CA GLU A 176 7.78 -3.35 -22.23
C GLU A 176 6.34 -3.38 -21.75
N ALA A 177 5.36 -3.19 -22.63
CA ALA A 177 3.94 -3.32 -22.31
C ALA A 177 3.55 -4.75 -21.91
N LEU A 178 4.14 -5.77 -22.55
CA LEU A 178 3.99 -7.17 -22.16
C LEU A 178 4.62 -7.45 -20.79
N ARG A 179 5.86 -7.01 -20.56
CA ARG A 179 6.57 -7.20 -19.28
C ARG A 179 5.93 -6.43 -18.12
N ALA A 180 5.27 -5.31 -18.40
CA ALA A 180 4.50 -4.57 -17.41
C ALA A 180 3.09 -5.15 -17.19
N HIS A 181 2.73 -6.23 -17.86
CA HIS A 181 1.43 -6.89 -17.78
C HIS A 181 0.22 -5.98 -18.08
N VAL A 182 0.42 -4.90 -18.84
CA VAL A 182 -0.68 -4.05 -19.35
C VAL A 182 -1.20 -4.54 -20.70
N VAL A 183 -0.40 -5.36 -21.38
CA VAL A 183 -0.77 -6.18 -22.54
C VAL A 183 -0.38 -7.62 -22.21
N ALA A 184 -1.13 -8.58 -22.71
CA ALA A 184 -0.79 -10.00 -22.59
C ALA A 184 -0.94 -10.71 -23.92
N GLU A 185 -0.29 -11.85 -24.05
CA GLU A 185 -0.37 -12.71 -25.22
C GLU A 185 -1.30 -13.90 -24.94
N GLY A 186 -2.26 -14.13 -25.81
CA GLY A 186 -3.21 -15.21 -25.74
C GLY A 186 -3.21 -16.04 -27.01
N LYS A 187 -4.06 -17.05 -27.06
CA LYS A 187 -4.19 -17.97 -28.20
C LYS A 187 -4.45 -17.26 -29.54
N TYR A 188 -5.11 -16.10 -29.51
CA TYR A 188 -5.54 -15.36 -30.69
C TYR A 188 -4.75 -14.05 -30.91
N GLY A 189 -3.61 -13.89 -30.25
CA GLY A 189 -2.77 -12.71 -30.33
C GLY A 189 -2.76 -11.88 -29.04
N LEU A 190 -2.34 -10.63 -29.16
CA LEU A 190 -2.25 -9.71 -28.02
C LEU A 190 -3.63 -9.25 -27.56
N TYR A 191 -3.79 -9.08 -26.26
CA TYR A 191 -5.04 -8.60 -25.65
C TYR A 191 -4.77 -7.70 -24.43
N LEU A 192 -5.81 -6.97 -24.00
CA LEU A 192 -5.78 -6.11 -22.81
C LEU A 192 -6.35 -6.87 -21.61
N PRO A 193 -5.54 -7.23 -20.59
CA PRO A 193 -6.02 -8.01 -19.43
C PRO A 193 -7.14 -7.32 -18.64
N PHE A 194 -7.18 -5.99 -18.72
CA PHE A 194 -8.16 -5.16 -18.04
C PHE A 194 -9.35 -4.75 -18.90
N GLU A 195 -9.60 -5.44 -20.03
CA GLU A 195 -10.64 -5.07 -20.96
C GLU A 195 -12.01 -4.86 -20.30
N GLU A 196 -12.72 -3.82 -20.77
CA GLU A 196 -14.09 -3.48 -20.36
C GLU A 196 -14.23 -3.20 -18.84
N ARG A 197 -13.18 -2.61 -18.20
CA ARG A 197 -13.15 -2.31 -16.76
C ARG A 197 -12.84 -0.85 -16.48
N ILE A 198 -13.39 -0.34 -15.38
CA ILE A 198 -12.90 0.89 -14.76
C ILE A 198 -11.55 0.59 -14.11
N ILE A 199 -10.57 1.44 -14.36
CA ILE A 199 -9.17 1.25 -13.96
C ILE A 199 -8.83 2.15 -12.78
N PHE A 200 -8.23 1.54 -11.77
CA PHE A 200 -7.71 2.15 -10.56
C PHE A 200 -6.19 1.97 -10.55
N PRO A 201 -5.40 3.00 -10.89
CA PRO A 201 -3.94 2.92 -10.79
C PRO A 201 -3.49 2.73 -9.34
N ILE A 202 -2.56 1.81 -9.15
CA ILE A 202 -2.00 1.48 -7.84
C ILE A 202 -0.57 2.01 -7.79
N HIS A 203 -0.28 2.80 -6.75
CA HIS A 203 1.04 3.39 -6.55
C HIS A 203 1.85 2.58 -5.55
N ASN A 204 3.13 2.44 -5.78
CA ASN A 204 4.07 1.94 -4.80
C ASN A 204 4.36 3.00 -3.71
N HIS A 205 5.19 2.67 -2.73
CA HIS A 205 5.56 3.56 -1.63
C HIS A 205 6.26 4.86 -2.08
N MET A 206 6.80 4.87 -3.29
CA MET A 206 7.52 5.98 -3.92
C MET A 206 6.62 6.87 -4.78
N GLY A 207 5.35 6.52 -4.97
CA GLY A 207 4.40 7.26 -5.79
C GLY A 207 4.43 6.92 -7.28
N SER A 208 5.20 5.94 -7.71
CA SER A 208 5.16 5.43 -9.07
C SER A 208 4.02 4.43 -9.25
N ILE A 209 3.33 4.47 -10.39
CA ILE A 209 2.31 3.46 -10.71
C ILE A 209 3.01 2.13 -10.95
N CYS A 210 2.61 1.09 -10.20
CA CYS A 210 3.22 -0.24 -10.24
C CYS A 210 2.25 -1.35 -10.64
N GLY A 211 0.94 -1.06 -10.69
CA GLY A 211 -0.09 -2.01 -11.05
C GLY A 211 -1.46 -1.36 -11.14
N PHE A 212 -2.47 -2.17 -11.34
CA PHE A 212 -3.83 -1.70 -11.57
C PHE A 212 -4.86 -2.60 -10.89
N GLY A 213 -5.94 -1.99 -10.40
CA GLY A 213 -7.21 -2.65 -10.15
C GLY A 213 -8.17 -2.38 -11.30
N GLY A 214 -8.94 -3.37 -11.70
CA GLY A 214 -9.96 -3.24 -12.75
C GLY A 214 -11.32 -3.72 -12.25
N ARG A 215 -12.36 -2.88 -12.34
CA ARG A 215 -13.74 -3.23 -11.91
C ARG A 215 -14.68 -3.32 -13.09
N VAL A 216 -15.43 -4.43 -13.24
CA VAL A 216 -16.53 -4.51 -14.18
C VAL A 216 -17.66 -3.56 -13.75
N PHE A 217 -18.34 -2.98 -14.71
CA PHE A 217 -19.39 -2.00 -14.45
C PHE A 217 -20.65 -2.23 -15.30
N LYS A 218 -20.57 -3.07 -16.33
CA LYS A 218 -21.71 -3.39 -17.18
C LYS A 218 -22.63 -4.38 -16.46
N PRO A 219 -23.95 -4.17 -16.45
CA PRO A 219 -24.90 -5.17 -15.97
C PRO A 219 -24.77 -6.48 -16.76
N GLY A 220 -24.87 -7.63 -16.08
CA GLY A 220 -24.80 -8.93 -16.70
C GLY A 220 -23.39 -9.38 -17.13
N ASP A 221 -22.35 -8.73 -16.65
CA ASP A 221 -20.97 -9.17 -16.84
C ASP A 221 -20.64 -10.23 -15.79
N ASP A 222 -20.55 -11.50 -16.18
CA ASP A 222 -20.29 -12.64 -15.30
C ASP A 222 -18.82 -12.79 -14.87
N ARG A 223 -17.92 -11.93 -15.38
CA ARG A 223 -16.51 -11.93 -14.98
C ARG A 223 -16.38 -11.50 -13.51
N PRO A 224 -15.28 -11.87 -12.83
CA PRO A 224 -15.03 -11.42 -11.46
C PRO A 224 -15.18 -9.90 -11.35
N LYS A 225 -15.93 -9.43 -10.33
CA LYS A 225 -16.24 -8.01 -10.07
C LYS A 225 -14.96 -7.15 -10.08
N TYR A 226 -13.89 -7.65 -9.47
CA TYR A 226 -12.57 -7.04 -9.49
C TYR A 226 -11.52 -7.96 -10.10
N TYR A 227 -10.61 -7.38 -10.84
CA TYR A 227 -9.39 -8.00 -11.35
C TYR A 227 -8.22 -7.08 -11.04
N ASN A 228 -7.19 -7.60 -10.40
CA ASN A 228 -5.99 -6.87 -10.07
C ASN A 228 -4.81 -7.38 -10.89
N SER A 229 -3.80 -6.54 -11.10
CA SER A 229 -2.51 -6.99 -11.63
C SER A 229 -2.05 -8.24 -10.89
N GLN A 230 -1.46 -9.17 -11.63
CA GLN A 230 -0.85 -10.36 -11.04
C GLN A 230 0.40 -9.97 -10.26
N ASP A 231 0.70 -10.72 -9.18
CA ASP A 231 1.92 -10.51 -8.41
C ASP A 231 3.15 -10.80 -9.28
N HIS A 232 4.10 -9.88 -9.27
CA HIS A 232 5.38 -10.00 -9.96
C HIS A 232 6.44 -9.18 -9.19
N GLU A 233 7.67 -9.18 -9.66
CA GLU A 233 8.81 -8.54 -8.98
C GLU A 233 8.57 -7.06 -8.58
N LYS A 234 7.81 -6.30 -9.38
CA LYS A 234 7.53 -4.87 -9.16
C LYS A 234 6.16 -4.61 -8.53
N PHE A 235 5.32 -5.64 -8.35
CA PHE A 235 3.97 -5.51 -7.79
C PHE A 235 3.60 -6.73 -6.95
N ASN A 236 3.38 -6.53 -5.66
CA ASN A 236 2.94 -7.57 -4.74
C ASN A 236 1.77 -7.07 -3.89
N LYS A 237 0.59 -7.64 -4.07
CA LYS A 237 -0.64 -7.28 -3.35
C LYS A 237 -0.54 -7.43 -1.84
N LYS A 238 0.37 -8.29 -1.35
CA LYS A 238 0.60 -8.50 0.09
C LYS A 238 1.41 -7.40 0.74
N GLN A 239 2.06 -6.53 -0.06
CA GLN A 239 2.96 -5.47 0.43
C GLN A 239 2.43 -4.06 0.13
N ILE A 240 1.49 -3.93 -0.82
CA ILE A 240 1.04 -2.64 -1.32
C ILE A 240 -0.38 -2.38 -0.82
N LEU A 241 -0.60 -1.18 -0.28
CA LEU A 241 -1.92 -0.63 0.07
C LEU A 241 -2.31 0.44 -0.94
N PHE A 242 -3.54 0.35 -1.45
CA PHE A 242 -4.09 1.42 -2.30
C PHE A 242 -4.21 2.72 -1.51
N GLY A 243 -3.83 3.82 -2.15
CA GLY A 243 -3.89 5.14 -1.54
C GLY A 243 -2.75 5.49 -0.59
N PHE A 244 -1.90 4.53 -0.18
CA PHE A 244 -0.89 4.73 0.85
C PHE A 244 0.08 5.89 0.56
N TYR A 245 0.60 5.99 -0.67
CA TYR A 245 1.50 7.07 -1.02
C TYR A 245 0.88 8.46 -0.80
N ALA A 246 -0.37 8.64 -1.22
CA ALA A 246 -1.11 9.90 -1.04
C ALA A 246 -1.46 10.15 0.44
N ALA A 247 -1.81 9.09 1.18
CA ALA A 247 -2.23 9.16 2.57
C ALA A 247 -1.05 9.33 3.55
N LYS A 248 0.18 8.99 3.18
CA LYS A 248 1.36 8.91 4.05
C LYS A 248 1.56 10.16 4.91
N LYS A 249 1.48 11.36 4.32
CA LYS A 249 1.64 12.62 5.06
C LYS A 249 0.52 12.85 6.08
N ALA A 250 -0.73 12.56 5.71
CA ALA A 250 -1.87 12.70 6.59
C ALA A 250 -1.81 11.68 7.74
N ILE A 251 -1.39 10.43 7.45
CA ILE A 251 -1.15 9.40 8.47
C ILE A 251 -0.09 9.86 9.48
N GLN A 252 1.03 10.38 9.01
CA GLN A 252 2.11 10.88 9.87
C GLN A 252 1.67 12.06 10.72
N ALA A 253 0.90 12.98 10.16
CA ALA A 253 0.41 14.17 10.86
C ALA A 253 -0.63 13.82 11.94
N THR A 254 -1.50 12.84 11.67
CA THR A 254 -2.58 12.44 12.59
C THR A 254 -2.14 11.34 13.57
N GLY A 255 -1.10 10.57 13.24
CA GLY A 255 -0.64 9.40 14.00
C GLY A 255 -1.53 8.17 13.87
N PHE A 256 -2.53 8.19 12.98
CA PHE A 256 -3.42 7.05 12.71
C PHE A 256 -3.81 6.93 11.24
N ALA A 257 -4.24 5.72 10.84
CA ALA A 257 -4.77 5.44 9.51
C ALA A 257 -6.17 4.84 9.58
N TYR A 258 -6.97 5.05 8.53
CA TYR A 258 -8.16 4.26 8.25
C TYR A 258 -7.81 3.15 7.26
N LEU A 259 -8.24 1.94 7.54
CA LEU A 259 -8.10 0.77 6.66
C LEU A 259 -9.48 0.30 6.20
N VAL A 260 -9.70 0.32 4.90
CA VAL A 260 -10.93 -0.16 4.24
C VAL A 260 -10.62 -1.34 3.31
N GLU A 261 -11.65 -2.03 2.79
CA GLU A 261 -11.44 -3.19 1.92
C GLU A 261 -11.22 -2.83 0.46
N GLY A 262 -11.94 -1.82 -0.05
CA GLY A 262 -12.04 -1.55 -1.48
C GLY A 262 -11.52 -0.19 -1.94
N TYR A 263 -11.23 -0.10 -3.24
CA TYR A 263 -10.81 1.15 -3.89
C TYR A 263 -11.86 2.25 -3.76
N THR A 264 -13.13 1.90 -3.95
CA THR A 264 -14.25 2.83 -3.89
C THR A 264 -14.46 3.40 -2.50
N ASP A 265 -14.28 2.57 -1.47
CA ASP A 265 -14.40 3.00 -0.08
C ASP A 265 -13.28 3.96 0.29
N CYS A 266 -12.03 3.64 -0.11
CA CYS A 266 -10.89 4.53 0.07
C CYS A 266 -11.12 5.88 -0.62
N ILE A 267 -11.57 5.88 -1.88
CA ILE A 267 -11.84 7.12 -2.63
C ILE A 267 -12.96 7.91 -1.96
N ALA A 268 -14.03 7.28 -1.53
CA ALA A 268 -15.15 7.93 -0.85
C ALA A 268 -14.70 8.58 0.48
N MET A 269 -13.91 7.87 1.28
CA MET A 269 -13.34 8.38 2.53
C MET A 269 -12.43 9.59 2.27
N VAL A 270 -11.51 9.48 1.31
CA VAL A 270 -10.62 10.60 0.93
C VAL A 270 -11.39 11.81 0.41
N GLN A 271 -12.44 11.57 -0.38
CA GLN A 271 -13.33 12.64 -0.89
C GLN A 271 -14.08 13.36 0.22
N ALA A 272 -14.40 12.66 1.30
CA ALA A 272 -15.04 13.25 2.50
C ALA A 272 -14.05 13.92 3.46
N GLY A 273 -12.76 13.98 3.13
CA GLY A 273 -11.74 14.66 3.92
C GLY A 273 -10.89 13.73 4.80
N TYR A 274 -11.13 12.41 4.79
CA TYR A 274 -10.33 11.43 5.53
C TYR A 274 -9.11 11.02 4.71
N GLU A 275 -8.17 11.95 4.53
CA GLU A 275 -7.00 11.78 3.63
C GLU A 275 -6.03 10.68 4.09
N ASN A 276 -6.10 10.27 5.35
CA ASN A 276 -5.30 9.18 5.94
C ASN A 276 -5.94 7.80 5.76
N CYS A 277 -6.73 7.60 4.70
CA CYS A 277 -7.40 6.33 4.36
C CYS A 277 -6.59 5.54 3.34
N VAL A 278 -6.51 4.22 3.57
CA VAL A 278 -5.88 3.23 2.68
C VAL A 278 -6.76 2.01 2.52
N ALA A 279 -6.57 1.26 1.42
CA ALA A 279 -7.32 0.02 1.20
C ALA A 279 -6.40 -1.16 0.88
N THR A 280 -6.88 -2.37 1.19
CA THR A 280 -6.30 -3.60 0.67
C THR A 280 -6.68 -3.81 -0.81
N LEU A 281 -5.99 -4.73 -1.48
CA LEU A 281 -6.14 -4.97 -2.93
C LEU A 281 -6.96 -6.23 -3.24
N GLY A 282 -8.12 -6.39 -2.60
CA GLY A 282 -8.95 -7.59 -2.73
C GLY A 282 -8.31 -8.83 -2.12
N THR A 283 -7.43 -8.63 -1.14
CA THR A 283 -6.80 -9.67 -0.31
C THR A 283 -6.99 -9.30 1.15
N ALA A 284 -6.90 -10.27 2.05
CA ALA A 284 -6.84 -9.97 3.48
C ALA A 284 -5.65 -9.07 3.79
N CYS A 285 -5.78 -8.23 4.80
CA CYS A 285 -4.66 -7.45 5.31
C CYS A 285 -3.58 -8.39 5.85
N THR A 286 -2.33 -8.13 5.48
CA THR A 286 -1.16 -8.96 5.81
C THR A 286 -0.28 -8.32 6.85
N GLY A 287 0.67 -9.09 7.40
CA GLY A 287 1.72 -8.56 8.27
C GLY A 287 2.56 -7.47 7.61
N GLU A 288 2.87 -7.59 6.31
CA GLU A 288 3.63 -6.59 5.56
C GLU A 288 2.88 -5.26 5.44
N HIS A 289 1.54 -5.31 5.25
CA HIS A 289 0.70 -4.11 5.31
C HIS A 289 0.78 -3.43 6.68
N LEU A 290 0.70 -4.22 7.76
CA LEU A 290 0.78 -3.70 9.14
C LEU A 290 2.17 -3.16 9.46
N VAL A 291 3.25 -3.79 9.00
CA VAL A 291 4.62 -3.25 9.10
C VAL A 291 4.71 -1.88 8.44
N THR A 292 4.13 -1.75 7.26
CA THR A 292 4.12 -0.47 6.53
C THR A 292 3.36 0.61 7.30
N LEU A 293 2.17 0.29 7.82
CA LEU A 293 1.36 1.23 8.59
C LEU A 293 2.00 1.59 9.94
N ALA A 294 2.55 0.61 10.66
CA ALA A 294 3.18 0.80 11.98
C ALA A 294 4.39 1.75 11.96
N ARG A 295 5.06 1.91 10.80
CA ARG A 295 6.13 2.89 10.63
C ARG A 295 5.64 4.34 10.65
N HIS A 296 4.34 4.56 10.35
CA HIS A 296 3.78 5.90 10.14
C HIS A 296 2.62 6.22 11.08
N ALA A 297 1.99 5.21 11.70
CA ALA A 297 0.83 5.34 12.58
C ALA A 297 1.04 4.54 13.87
N LYS A 298 0.34 4.95 14.95
CA LYS A 298 0.23 4.20 16.21
C LYS A 298 -1.13 3.53 16.33
N GLN A 299 -2.13 4.05 15.64
CA GLN A 299 -3.50 3.56 15.67
C GLN A 299 -3.99 3.23 14.28
N LEU A 300 -4.81 2.20 14.16
CA LEU A 300 -5.44 1.76 12.93
C LEU A 300 -6.95 1.63 13.15
N PHE A 301 -7.72 2.47 12.50
CA PHE A 301 -9.17 2.36 12.45
C PHE A 301 -9.57 1.45 11.28
N VAL A 302 -10.11 0.28 11.58
CA VAL A 302 -10.57 -0.66 10.56
C VAL A 302 -12.04 -0.40 10.27
N ALA A 303 -12.33 -0.05 9.03
CA ALA A 303 -13.62 0.30 8.48
C ALA A 303 -14.00 -0.71 7.39
N TYR A 304 -14.28 -1.94 7.79
CA TYR A 304 -14.69 -3.02 6.90
C TYR A 304 -16.21 -3.11 6.81
N ASP A 305 -16.70 -3.81 5.81
CA ASP A 305 -18.14 -3.99 5.58
C ASP A 305 -18.80 -4.58 6.82
N GLY A 306 -20.04 -4.15 7.12
CA GLY A 306 -20.80 -4.59 8.29
C GLY A 306 -21.30 -6.03 8.19
N ASP A 307 -21.01 -6.76 7.09
CA ASP A 307 -21.40 -8.13 6.86
C ASP A 307 -20.53 -9.14 7.63
N GLU A 308 -20.87 -10.42 7.53
CA GLU A 308 -20.14 -11.50 8.22
C GLU A 308 -18.69 -11.65 7.69
N ALA A 309 -18.47 -11.44 6.38
CA ALA A 309 -17.17 -11.56 5.75
C ALA A 309 -16.20 -10.50 6.26
N GLY A 310 -16.63 -9.23 6.31
CA GLY A 310 -15.85 -8.11 6.87
C GLY A 310 -15.57 -8.31 8.36
N GLN A 311 -16.56 -8.76 9.15
CA GLN A 311 -16.33 -9.07 10.56
C GLN A 311 -15.34 -10.22 10.77
N ASN A 312 -15.35 -11.26 9.94
CA ASN A 312 -14.37 -12.35 9.99
C ASN A 312 -12.97 -11.87 9.57
N ALA A 313 -12.89 -10.91 8.66
CA ALA A 313 -11.63 -10.28 8.28
C ALA A 313 -11.03 -9.47 9.44
N ILE A 314 -11.85 -8.72 10.18
CA ILE A 314 -11.43 -8.00 11.40
C ILE A 314 -10.92 -8.98 12.46
N MET A 315 -11.60 -10.12 12.67
CA MET A 315 -11.17 -11.14 13.63
C MET A 315 -9.76 -11.69 13.31
N ARG A 316 -9.45 -11.89 12.02
CA ARG A 316 -8.11 -12.32 11.59
C ARG A 316 -7.04 -11.26 11.85
N LEU A 317 -7.39 -9.98 11.75
CA LEU A 317 -6.47 -8.88 12.06
C LEU A 317 -6.11 -8.80 13.54
N ALA A 318 -7.01 -9.22 14.44
CA ALA A 318 -6.82 -9.12 15.87
C ALA A 318 -5.49 -9.76 16.33
N GLY A 319 -5.18 -10.97 15.84
CA GLY A 319 -3.92 -11.67 16.17
C GLY A 319 -2.67 -11.00 15.60
N LEU A 320 -2.79 -10.33 14.45
CA LEU A 320 -1.64 -9.70 13.78
C LEU A 320 -1.26 -8.34 14.37
N CYS A 321 -2.24 -7.52 14.77
CA CYS A 321 -1.98 -6.12 15.14
C CYS A 321 -1.06 -5.97 16.35
N TRP A 322 -1.11 -6.90 17.30
CA TRP A 322 -0.26 -6.85 18.50
C TRP A 322 1.20 -7.14 18.21
N GLU A 323 1.50 -7.97 17.21
CA GLU A 323 2.89 -8.22 16.79
C GLU A 323 3.56 -6.95 16.27
N TYR A 324 2.77 -6.03 15.70
CA TYR A 324 3.28 -4.79 15.08
C TYR A 324 3.08 -3.53 15.92
N ASN A 325 2.60 -3.68 17.16
CA ASN A 325 2.39 -2.57 18.10
C ASN A 325 1.49 -1.45 17.51
N LEU A 326 0.47 -1.86 16.76
CA LEU A 326 -0.61 -1.01 16.29
C LEU A 326 -1.83 -1.19 17.19
N GLU A 327 -2.32 -0.10 17.77
CA GLU A 327 -3.61 -0.10 18.44
C GLU A 327 -4.72 -0.15 17.40
N LEU A 328 -5.46 -1.25 17.35
CA LEU A 328 -6.53 -1.45 16.38
C LEU A 328 -7.89 -1.12 16.99
N LEU A 329 -8.60 -0.23 16.31
CA LEU A 329 -9.93 0.25 16.63
C LEU A 329 -10.90 -0.16 15.51
N VAL A 330 -12.01 -0.78 15.84
CA VAL A 330 -13.03 -1.25 14.90
C VAL A 330 -14.12 -0.22 14.73
N LEU A 331 -14.36 0.22 13.50
CA LEU A 331 -15.51 1.04 13.13
C LEU A 331 -16.68 0.11 12.74
N ARG A 332 -17.83 0.27 13.40
CA ARG A 332 -19.01 -0.54 13.12
C ARG A 332 -20.02 0.28 12.33
N PHE A 333 -20.13 -0.01 11.06
CA PHE A 333 -21.21 0.53 10.23
C PHE A 333 -22.52 -0.20 10.48
N PRO A 334 -23.70 0.46 10.31
CA PRO A 334 -24.98 -0.19 10.33
C PRO A 334 -25.05 -1.37 9.34
N SER A 335 -25.88 -2.37 9.64
CA SER A 335 -26.05 -3.54 8.77
C SER A 335 -26.36 -3.12 7.33
N ALA A 336 -25.67 -3.74 6.37
CA ALA A 336 -25.76 -3.48 4.93
C ALA A 336 -25.17 -2.14 4.43
N GLU A 337 -24.48 -1.37 5.28
CA GLU A 337 -23.72 -0.19 4.84
C GLU A 337 -22.22 -0.50 4.83
N ASP A 338 -21.55 -0.08 3.75
CA ASP A 338 -20.11 -0.01 3.63
C ASP A 338 -19.64 1.43 3.87
N PRO A 339 -18.34 1.69 4.05
CA PRO A 339 -17.82 3.05 4.25
C PRO A 339 -18.24 4.03 3.15
N ALA A 340 -18.27 3.59 1.89
CA ALA A 340 -18.64 4.46 0.77
C ALA A 340 -20.12 4.87 0.81
N SER A 341 -21.02 3.92 1.04
CA SER A 341 -22.46 4.18 1.14
C SER A 341 -22.80 5.04 2.35
N TYR A 342 -22.15 4.78 3.50
CA TYR A 342 -22.34 5.57 4.71
C TYR A 342 -21.91 7.02 4.50
N VAL A 343 -20.70 7.24 3.96
CA VAL A 343 -20.20 8.59 3.65
C VAL A 343 -21.04 9.29 2.60
N ALA A 344 -21.51 8.56 1.59
CA ALA A 344 -22.40 9.15 0.57
C ALA A 344 -23.69 9.71 1.19
N LYS A 345 -24.23 9.00 2.19
CA LYS A 345 -25.50 9.34 2.88
C LYS A 345 -25.32 10.42 3.94
N TYR A 346 -24.33 10.25 4.83
CA TYR A 346 -24.19 11.08 6.03
C TYR A 346 -23.09 12.15 5.92
N LYS A 347 -22.26 12.11 4.87
CA LYS A 347 -21.15 13.03 4.59
C LYS A 347 -20.00 13.01 5.63
N THR A 348 -20.12 12.21 6.67
CA THR A 348 -19.12 12.06 7.72
C THR A 348 -19.15 10.64 8.29
N ILE A 349 -18.05 10.17 8.87
CA ILE A 349 -17.98 8.96 9.69
C ILE A 349 -17.77 9.25 11.18
N ASP A 350 -17.78 10.53 11.57
CA ASP A 350 -17.48 10.91 12.96
C ASP A 350 -18.36 10.21 14.00
N PRO A 351 -19.69 10.04 13.81
CA PRO A 351 -20.52 9.29 14.74
C PRO A 351 -20.09 7.82 14.90
N VAL A 352 -19.59 7.19 13.84
CA VAL A 352 -19.08 5.82 13.88
C VAL A 352 -17.70 5.77 14.54
N LYS A 353 -16.87 6.78 14.29
CA LYS A 353 -15.55 6.93 14.87
C LYS A 353 -15.60 7.14 16.40
N GLU A 354 -16.53 7.95 16.89
CA GLU A 354 -16.75 8.16 18.33
C GLU A 354 -17.15 6.88 19.06
N GLN A 355 -17.77 5.94 18.36
CA GLN A 355 -18.18 4.63 18.87
C GLN A 355 -17.17 3.52 18.53
N ALA A 356 -15.97 3.88 18.07
CA ALA A 356 -14.93 2.92 17.71
C ALA A 356 -14.57 2.03 18.90
N GLN A 357 -14.49 0.73 18.67
CA GLN A 357 -14.23 -0.26 19.70
C GLN A 357 -12.79 -0.79 19.60
N PRO A 358 -12.04 -0.88 20.71
CA PRO A 358 -10.78 -1.63 20.72
C PRO A 358 -10.99 -3.06 20.23
N ILE A 359 -10.06 -3.56 19.42
CA ILE A 359 -10.19 -4.89 18.80
C ILE A 359 -10.43 -6.02 19.80
N LEU A 360 -9.81 -5.94 20.98
CA LEU A 360 -9.99 -6.95 22.02
C LEU A 360 -11.45 -6.97 22.51
N GLN A 361 -12.05 -5.79 22.73
CA GLN A 361 -13.46 -5.70 23.11
C GLN A 361 -14.37 -6.26 22.01
N PHE A 362 -14.13 -5.89 20.76
CA PHE A 362 -14.86 -6.41 19.60
C PHE A 362 -14.73 -7.94 19.52
N PHE A 363 -13.51 -8.47 19.68
CA PHE A 363 -13.23 -9.90 19.66
C PHE A 363 -14.01 -10.64 20.73
N ILE A 364 -13.94 -10.17 22.01
CA ILE A 364 -14.65 -10.80 23.12
C ILE A 364 -16.16 -10.77 22.89
N GLN A 365 -16.74 -9.61 22.54
CA GLN A 365 -18.18 -9.48 22.28
C GLN A 365 -18.66 -10.45 21.20
N ARG A 366 -17.91 -10.58 20.10
CA ARG A 366 -18.27 -11.47 19.01
C ARG A 366 -18.14 -12.95 19.40
N THR A 367 -17.05 -13.31 20.06
CA THR A 367 -16.76 -14.70 20.46
C THR A 367 -17.75 -15.18 21.52
N THR A 368 -18.18 -14.28 22.42
CA THR A 368 -19.15 -14.58 23.48
C THR A 368 -20.60 -14.29 23.09
N HIS A 369 -20.85 -13.86 21.85
CA HIS A 369 -22.22 -13.65 21.38
C HIS A 369 -23.07 -14.90 21.61
N ASN A 370 -24.22 -14.72 22.24
CA ASN A 370 -25.13 -15.82 22.63
C ASN A 370 -24.49 -16.91 23.51
N PHE A 371 -23.43 -16.58 24.28
CA PHE A 371 -22.66 -17.55 25.06
C PHE A 371 -23.53 -18.43 25.95
N PHE A 372 -24.52 -17.86 26.63
CA PHE A 372 -25.33 -18.60 27.60
C PHE A 372 -26.21 -19.69 26.96
N ILE A 373 -26.64 -19.53 25.70
CA ILE A 373 -27.46 -20.50 24.97
C ILE A 373 -26.64 -21.50 24.13
N LYS A 374 -25.31 -21.29 24.02
CA LYS A 374 -24.42 -22.22 23.32
C LYS A 374 -24.28 -23.54 24.05
N SER A 375 -24.01 -24.60 23.29
CA SER A 375 -23.58 -25.89 23.84
C SER A 375 -22.29 -25.79 24.64
N VAL A 376 -22.03 -26.77 25.49
CA VAL A 376 -20.78 -26.80 26.29
C VAL A 376 -19.53 -26.78 25.40
N GLN A 377 -19.59 -27.51 24.28
CA GLN A 377 -18.46 -27.54 23.33
C GLN A 377 -18.19 -26.18 22.68
N GLU A 378 -19.22 -25.47 22.26
CA GLU A 378 -19.12 -24.12 21.70
C GLU A 378 -18.66 -23.09 22.74
N LYS A 379 -19.09 -23.22 24.00
CA LYS A 379 -18.61 -22.40 25.13
C LYS A 379 -17.11 -22.61 25.33
N LEU A 380 -16.65 -23.85 25.37
CA LEU A 380 -15.23 -24.18 25.51
C LEU A 380 -14.40 -23.66 24.33
N ALA A 381 -14.90 -23.79 23.10
CA ALA A 381 -14.25 -23.22 21.92
C ALA A 381 -14.12 -21.69 22.00
N SER A 382 -15.20 -21.01 22.43
CA SER A 382 -15.19 -19.54 22.65
C SER A 382 -14.14 -19.13 23.70
N ILE A 383 -14.06 -19.84 24.82
CA ILE A 383 -13.07 -19.57 25.89
C ILE A 383 -11.66 -19.80 25.38
N ARG A 384 -11.41 -20.93 24.68
CA ARG A 384 -10.10 -21.23 24.11
C ARG A 384 -9.64 -20.14 23.15
N ALA A 385 -10.49 -19.71 22.22
CA ALA A 385 -10.18 -18.63 21.28
C ALA A 385 -9.76 -17.32 21.99
N ILE A 386 -10.46 -16.97 23.09
CA ILE A 386 -10.10 -15.79 23.88
C ILE A 386 -8.75 -15.99 24.60
N LEU A 387 -8.51 -17.18 25.18
CA LEU A 387 -7.25 -17.46 25.87
C LEU A 387 -6.07 -17.51 24.91
N GLU A 388 -6.24 -18.09 23.72
CA GLU A 388 -5.22 -18.07 22.66
C GLU A 388 -4.88 -16.64 22.25
N LEU A 389 -5.90 -15.80 22.06
CA LEU A 389 -5.68 -14.40 21.73
C LEU A 389 -4.93 -13.66 22.87
N LEU A 390 -5.30 -13.87 24.12
CA LEU A 390 -4.63 -13.28 25.28
C LEU A 390 -3.21 -13.81 25.45
N HIS A 391 -2.95 -15.06 25.10
CA HIS A 391 -1.61 -15.65 25.13
C HIS A 391 -0.66 -14.94 24.13
N THR A 392 -1.15 -14.60 22.94
CA THR A 392 -0.35 -13.82 21.96
C THR A 392 0.02 -12.42 22.46
N LEU A 393 -0.72 -11.86 23.44
CA LEU A 393 -0.42 -10.57 24.09
C LEU A 393 0.72 -10.66 25.11
N HIS A 394 0.94 -11.83 25.72
CA HIS A 394 1.91 -12.01 26.83
C HIS A 394 3.30 -12.46 26.38
N ASP A 395 3.42 -12.96 25.15
CA ASP A 395 4.70 -13.37 24.60
C ASP A 395 5.06 -12.45 23.41
N PRO A 396 5.79 -11.33 23.68
CA PRO A 396 6.36 -10.56 22.58
C PRO A 396 7.49 -11.39 22.00
N ALA A 397 7.12 -12.36 21.14
CA ALA A 397 8.09 -13.08 20.33
C ALA A 397 8.98 -12.03 19.64
N PRO A 398 10.33 -12.19 19.68
CA PRO A 398 11.21 -11.29 18.95
C PRO A 398 10.71 -11.29 17.50
N ALA A 399 10.43 -10.10 16.95
CA ALA A 399 9.97 -9.93 15.59
C ALA A 399 10.76 -10.88 14.70
N ARG A 400 10.14 -11.97 14.26
CA ARG A 400 10.77 -12.92 13.34
C ARG A 400 11.11 -12.12 12.12
N SER A 401 12.40 -11.92 11.90
CA SER A 401 12.96 -11.31 10.72
C SER A 401 12.28 -11.95 9.50
N ALA A 402 11.45 -11.19 8.80
CA ALA A 402 10.84 -11.61 7.54
C ALA A 402 11.89 -11.67 6.40
N TYR A 403 13.15 -11.87 6.73
CA TYR A 403 14.28 -12.02 5.83
C TYR A 403 15.08 -13.30 6.15
N ALA A 404 14.38 -14.43 6.15
CA ALA A 404 15.05 -15.73 6.12
C ALA A 404 14.35 -16.60 5.07
N THR A 405 14.48 -16.23 3.80
CA THR A 405 14.30 -17.17 2.69
C THR A 405 15.32 -16.84 1.62
N GLY A 406 16.39 -17.58 1.62
CA GLY A 406 17.34 -17.55 0.53
C GLY A 406 18.74 -17.96 0.92
N CYS A 407 18.90 -19.19 1.48
CA CYS A 407 20.11 -20.00 1.36
C CYS A 407 19.90 -21.31 2.10
N ASP A 408 19.33 -22.28 1.40
CA ASP A 408 19.60 -23.70 1.62
C ASP A 408 19.40 -24.39 0.27
N CYS A 409 20.49 -24.40 -0.49
CA CYS A 409 20.75 -25.37 -1.52
C CYS A 409 22.14 -25.90 -1.25
N LEU A 410 22.21 -27.06 -0.60
CA LEU A 410 23.17 -28.11 -0.83
C LEU A 410 22.43 -29.30 -1.39
#